data_e7ab10be0f082b5632b0368f5a40fe0b
#
_entry.id   e7ab10be0f082b5632b0368f5a40fe0b
#
_cell.length_a   1.000
_cell.length_b   1.000
_cell.length_c   1.000
_cell.angle_alpha   90.00
_cell.angle_beta   90.00
_cell.angle_gamma   90.00
#
_symmetry.space_group_name_H-M   'P 1'
#
loop_
_entity.id
_entity.type
_entity.pdbx_description
1 polymer ?
#
loop_
_entity_poly.entity_id
_entity_poly.type
_entity_poly.pdbx_seq_one_letter_code
_entity_poly.pdbx_strand_id
1 'polypeptide(L)'
;SRASASPGFYIPSWGVRILGGMELLGSYWLRRALARLASLTVYEGQDTRTGMPVMVLVGAKGEPVEAEGSLKVLDRLEDALVLGWPLGAVPLSQYAGVADPDRLAHWVREIAKRLAALEAQGIRYAPRAELVLVKGRSVWLVGPGLEALAGEAAPALLELARLLAGPRWEEFPLRDVLARLARGE
;
A
#
# COMPACT_ATOMS: atom_id res chain seq x y z
N SER A 1 -22.73 -18.26 -9.26
CA SER A 1 -22.35 -19.66 -9.22
C SER A 1 -20.98 -19.85 -9.87
N ARG A 2 -20.31 -20.83 -9.43
CA ARG A 2 -19.08 -21.21 -10.11
C ARG A 2 -19.41 -21.61 -11.52
N ALA A 3 -18.72 -21.00 -12.45
CA ALA A 3 -18.78 -21.54 -13.78
C ALA A 3 -18.45 -23.02 -13.66
N SER A 4 -19.18 -23.85 -14.36
CA SER A 4 -18.89 -25.27 -14.46
C SER A 4 -17.56 -25.45 -15.19
N ALA A 5 -16.57 -24.80 -14.66
CA ALA A 5 -15.26 -24.79 -15.27
C ALA A 5 -14.57 -26.13 -15.03
N SER A 6 -13.69 -26.47 -15.93
CA SER A 6 -12.81 -27.59 -15.77
C SER A 6 -12.02 -27.46 -14.48
N PRO A 7 -11.57 -28.57 -13.86
CA PRO A 7 -10.74 -28.50 -12.67
C PRO A 7 -9.56 -27.55 -12.83
N GLY A 8 -9.34 -26.70 -11.82
CA GLY A 8 -8.26 -25.73 -11.83
C GLY A 8 -8.58 -24.40 -12.49
N PHE A 9 -9.82 -24.24 -12.96
CA PHE A 9 -10.25 -22.99 -13.59
C PHE A 9 -11.47 -22.43 -12.84
N TYR A 10 -11.38 -21.16 -12.41
CA TYR A 10 -12.44 -20.49 -11.68
C TYR A 10 -12.43 -18.99 -12.02
N ILE A 11 -13.61 -18.44 -12.31
CA ILE A 11 -13.76 -17.01 -12.61
C ILE A 11 -14.72 -16.41 -11.57
N PRO A 12 -14.19 -15.73 -10.55
CA PRO A 12 -15.03 -14.96 -9.63
C PRO A 12 -15.63 -13.72 -10.32
N SER A 13 -16.62 -13.11 -9.66
CA SER A 13 -17.36 -11.95 -10.21
C SER A 13 -16.48 -10.75 -10.56
N TRP A 14 -15.30 -10.68 -10.04
CA TRP A 14 -14.33 -9.58 -10.28
C TRP A 14 -13.31 -9.89 -11.38
N GLY A 15 -13.52 -10.98 -12.14
CA GLY A 15 -12.68 -11.29 -13.28
C GLY A 15 -11.39 -12.04 -12.97
N VAL A 16 -11.15 -12.40 -11.72
CA VAL A 16 -9.97 -13.20 -11.35
C VAL A 16 -10.17 -14.65 -11.79
N ARG A 17 -9.15 -15.22 -12.41
CA ARG A 17 -9.14 -16.62 -12.79
C ARG A 17 -8.15 -17.39 -11.93
N ILE A 18 -8.47 -18.63 -11.63
CA ILE A 18 -7.55 -19.55 -10.97
C ILE A 18 -7.14 -20.60 -11.99
N LEU A 19 -5.86 -20.64 -12.28
CA LEU A 19 -5.29 -21.56 -13.26
C LEU A 19 -4.04 -22.20 -12.66
N GLY A 20 -4.06 -23.52 -12.50
CA GLY A 20 -2.94 -24.24 -11.93
C GLY A 20 -2.53 -23.78 -10.53
N GLY A 21 -3.48 -23.32 -9.72
CA GLY A 21 -3.23 -22.77 -8.40
C GLY A 21 -2.85 -21.28 -8.37
N MET A 22 -2.73 -20.63 -9.53
CA MET A 22 -2.43 -19.21 -9.63
C MET A 22 -3.72 -18.40 -9.80
N GLU A 23 -3.88 -17.37 -8.97
CA GLU A 23 -4.95 -16.39 -9.19
C GLU A 23 -4.45 -15.36 -10.21
N LEU A 24 -5.15 -15.26 -11.32
CA LEU A 24 -4.79 -14.37 -12.42
C LEU A 24 -5.87 -13.33 -12.66
N LEU A 25 -5.46 -12.08 -12.77
CA LEU A 25 -6.29 -10.99 -13.27
C LEU A 25 -5.62 -10.47 -14.54
N GLY A 26 -6.22 -10.78 -15.69
CA GLY A 26 -5.54 -10.54 -16.96
C GLY A 26 -4.23 -11.32 -17.01
N SER A 27 -3.14 -10.64 -17.30
CA SER A 27 -1.79 -11.22 -17.34
C SER A 27 -1.05 -11.09 -16.01
N TYR A 28 -1.74 -10.67 -14.94
CA TYR A 28 -1.12 -10.43 -13.63
C TYR A 28 -1.46 -11.54 -12.66
N TRP A 29 -0.43 -12.14 -12.07
CA TRP A 29 -0.57 -13.14 -11.04
C TRP A 29 -0.73 -12.43 -9.69
N LEU A 30 -1.85 -12.69 -9.00
CA LEU A 30 -2.11 -12.15 -7.67
C LEU A 30 -1.50 -13.10 -6.64
N ARG A 31 -0.32 -12.75 -6.12
CA ARG A 31 0.45 -13.67 -5.28
C ARG A 31 -0.04 -13.70 -3.85
N ARG A 32 -0.29 -12.53 -3.25
CA ARG A 32 -0.83 -12.46 -1.91
C ARG A 32 -1.48 -11.09 -1.68
N ALA A 33 -2.49 -11.07 -0.82
CA ALA A 33 -3.13 -9.83 -0.42
C ALA A 33 -2.26 -9.13 0.63
N LEU A 34 -2.02 -7.83 0.41
CA LEU A 34 -1.33 -6.97 1.37
C LEU A 34 -2.32 -6.29 2.30
N ALA A 35 -3.46 -5.90 1.78
CA ALA A 35 -4.50 -5.22 2.54
C ALA A 35 -5.86 -5.51 1.95
N ARG A 36 -6.86 -5.66 2.82
CA ARG A 36 -8.26 -5.79 2.44
C ARG A 36 -9.04 -4.69 3.13
N LEU A 37 -9.50 -3.72 2.35
CA LEU A 37 -10.36 -2.65 2.79
C LEU A 37 -11.78 -2.93 2.29
N ALA A 38 -12.76 -2.17 2.76
CA ALA A 38 -14.17 -2.45 2.44
C ALA A 38 -14.43 -2.59 0.93
N SER A 39 -13.84 -1.71 0.12
CA SER A 39 -14.06 -1.66 -1.32
C SER A 39 -12.81 -1.94 -2.15
N LEU A 40 -11.67 -2.18 -1.52
CA LEU A 40 -10.38 -2.28 -2.19
C LEU A 40 -9.58 -3.43 -1.61
N THR A 41 -9.07 -4.30 -2.47
CA THR A 41 -8.08 -5.31 -2.07
C THR A 41 -6.79 -5.03 -2.83
N VAL A 42 -5.69 -4.96 -2.10
CA VAL A 42 -4.36 -4.68 -2.65
C VAL A 42 -3.53 -5.95 -2.61
N TYR A 43 -2.99 -6.33 -3.77
CA TYR A 43 -2.18 -7.53 -3.91
C TYR A 43 -0.75 -7.22 -4.29
N GLU A 44 0.18 -7.99 -3.73
CA GLU A 44 1.49 -8.16 -4.32
C GLU A 44 1.32 -9.12 -5.48
N GLY A 45 1.73 -8.71 -6.67
CA GLY A 45 1.54 -9.49 -7.87
C GLY A 45 2.78 -9.54 -8.75
N GLN A 46 2.63 -10.23 -9.86
CA GLN A 46 3.69 -10.36 -10.84
C GLN A 46 3.10 -10.29 -12.25
N ASP A 47 3.71 -9.50 -13.11
CA ASP A 47 3.37 -9.48 -14.52
C ASP A 47 3.93 -10.77 -15.15
N THR A 48 3.03 -11.65 -15.60
CA THR A 48 3.45 -12.94 -16.16
C THR A 48 4.18 -12.81 -17.50
N ARG A 49 4.04 -11.66 -18.18
CA ARG A 49 4.72 -11.41 -19.45
C ARG A 49 6.18 -11.03 -19.27
N THR A 50 6.51 -10.33 -18.19
CA THR A 50 7.84 -9.77 -17.95
C THR A 50 8.53 -10.37 -16.74
N GLY A 51 7.79 -11.02 -15.84
CA GLY A 51 8.31 -11.48 -14.56
C GLY A 51 8.51 -10.38 -13.53
N MET A 52 8.15 -9.13 -13.85
CA MET A 52 8.35 -8.00 -12.95
C MET A 52 7.32 -7.95 -11.84
N PRO A 53 7.73 -7.57 -10.61
CA PRO A 53 6.79 -7.40 -9.53
C PRO A 53 5.89 -6.19 -9.79
N VAL A 54 4.62 -6.31 -9.41
CA VAL A 54 3.63 -5.24 -9.54
C VAL A 54 2.76 -5.22 -8.29
N MET A 55 2.01 -4.13 -8.13
CA MET A 55 0.97 -4.03 -7.13
C MET A 55 -0.37 -3.93 -7.86
N VAL A 56 -1.31 -4.80 -7.50
CA VAL A 56 -2.63 -4.84 -8.15
C VAL A 56 -3.68 -4.42 -7.15
N LEU A 57 -4.42 -3.36 -7.49
CA LEU A 57 -5.44 -2.76 -6.64
C LEU A 57 -6.81 -3.08 -7.25
N VAL A 58 -7.46 -4.09 -6.70
CA VAL A 58 -8.77 -4.56 -7.19
C VAL A 58 -9.89 -3.79 -6.49
N GLY A 59 -10.80 -3.25 -7.27
CA GLY A 59 -11.91 -2.44 -6.75
C GLY A 59 -11.54 -0.98 -6.53
N ALA A 60 -10.43 -0.52 -7.08
CA ALA A 60 -9.97 0.87 -6.92
C ALA A 60 -10.98 1.85 -7.53
N LYS A 61 -11.34 2.87 -6.75
CA LYS A 61 -12.19 3.99 -7.19
C LYS A 61 -11.44 5.30 -6.95
N GLY A 62 -11.60 6.22 -7.87
CA GLY A 62 -10.87 7.48 -7.87
C GLY A 62 -9.66 7.40 -8.78
N GLU A 63 -8.89 8.47 -8.83
CA GLU A 63 -7.70 8.55 -9.67
C GLU A 63 -6.46 8.69 -8.79
N PRO A 64 -5.47 7.83 -8.98
CA PRO A 64 -4.20 7.98 -8.26
C PRO A 64 -3.52 9.26 -8.73
N VAL A 65 -2.98 10.02 -7.78
CA VAL A 65 -2.23 11.23 -8.09
C VAL A 65 -0.78 10.88 -8.34
N GLU A 66 -0.24 11.50 -9.38
CA GLU A 66 1.20 11.44 -9.61
C GLU A 66 1.86 12.49 -8.71
N ALA A 67 2.61 12.01 -7.73
CA ALA A 67 3.33 12.85 -6.79
C ALA A 67 4.68 12.21 -6.53
N GLU A 68 5.61 12.98 -6.00
CA GLU A 68 6.91 12.45 -5.61
C GLU A 68 6.72 11.33 -4.59
N GLY A 69 7.34 10.19 -4.86
CA GLY A 69 7.25 9.01 -4.00
C GLY A 69 5.95 8.24 -4.12
N SER A 70 5.15 8.50 -5.16
CA SER A 70 4.01 7.65 -5.51
C SER A 70 4.44 6.59 -6.50
N LEU A 71 3.73 5.45 -6.50
CA LEU A 71 4.00 4.38 -7.44
C LEU A 71 3.40 4.72 -8.81
N LYS A 72 4.09 4.36 -9.87
CA LYS A 72 3.63 4.59 -11.24
C LYS A 72 2.46 3.70 -11.61
N VAL A 73 1.45 4.25 -12.29
CA VAL A 73 0.39 3.46 -12.90
C VAL A 73 0.95 2.81 -14.16
N LEU A 74 0.97 1.48 -14.20
CA LEU A 74 1.45 0.72 -15.35
C LEU A 74 0.33 0.26 -16.25
N ASP A 75 -0.85 -0.01 -15.67
CA ASP A 75 -1.98 -0.54 -16.43
C ASP A 75 -3.28 -0.24 -15.71
N ARG A 76 -4.36 -0.18 -16.48
CA ARG A 76 -5.72 0.01 -15.98
C ARG A 76 -6.58 -1.11 -16.54
N LEU A 77 -7.18 -1.88 -15.64
CA LEU A 77 -8.12 -2.93 -15.97
C LEU A 77 -9.53 -2.47 -15.60
N GLU A 78 -10.55 -3.20 -16.01
CA GLU A 78 -11.93 -2.79 -15.74
C GLU A 78 -12.19 -2.47 -14.27
N ASP A 79 -11.74 -3.36 -13.37
CA ASP A 79 -11.96 -3.21 -11.92
C ASP A 79 -10.68 -3.12 -11.13
N ALA A 80 -9.56 -2.78 -11.78
CA ALA A 80 -8.29 -2.77 -11.08
C ALA A 80 -7.28 -1.79 -11.66
N LEU A 81 -6.36 -1.38 -10.84
CA LEU A 81 -5.17 -0.64 -11.23
C LEU A 81 -3.94 -1.51 -10.99
N VAL A 82 -2.97 -1.40 -11.88
CA VAL A 82 -1.68 -2.05 -11.71
C VAL A 82 -0.62 -0.97 -11.55
N LEU A 83 0.07 -1.00 -10.43
CA LEU A 83 1.15 -0.05 -10.13
C LEU A 83 2.49 -0.75 -10.18
N GLY A 84 3.52 -0.01 -10.53
CA GLY A 84 4.89 -0.50 -10.49
C GLY A 84 5.34 -0.78 -9.07
N TRP A 85 6.11 -1.84 -8.89
CA TRP A 85 6.71 -2.19 -7.61
C TRP A 85 8.21 -1.98 -7.72
N PRO A 86 8.79 -1.00 -7.00
CA PRO A 86 10.24 -0.77 -7.08
C PRO A 86 11.01 -2.02 -6.68
N LEU A 87 11.99 -2.40 -7.50
CA LEU A 87 12.78 -3.61 -7.25
C LEU A 87 13.46 -3.54 -5.88
N GLY A 88 13.28 -4.61 -5.10
CA GLY A 88 13.87 -4.70 -3.77
C GLY A 88 13.09 -3.99 -2.68
N ALA A 89 12.03 -3.25 -3.02
CA ALA A 89 11.19 -2.60 -2.01
C ALA A 89 10.31 -3.64 -1.32
N VAL A 90 10.02 -3.39 -0.05
CA VAL A 90 9.15 -4.26 0.77
C VAL A 90 8.13 -3.41 1.51
N PRO A 91 6.96 -3.98 1.86
CA PRO A 91 6.01 -3.28 2.70
C PRO A 91 6.63 -2.92 4.06
N LEU A 92 6.37 -1.71 4.50
CA LEU A 92 6.88 -1.22 5.78
C LEU A 92 6.41 -2.10 6.95
N SER A 93 5.25 -2.72 6.82
CA SER A 93 4.72 -3.65 7.82
C SER A 93 5.63 -4.84 8.14
N GLN A 94 6.54 -5.19 7.25
CA GLN A 94 7.50 -6.27 7.51
C GLN A 94 8.50 -5.90 8.64
N TYR A 95 8.60 -4.64 8.96
CA TYR A 95 9.46 -4.16 10.04
C TYR A 95 8.73 -3.98 11.36
N ALA A 96 7.47 -4.42 11.46
CA ALA A 96 6.67 -4.25 12.67
C ALA A 96 7.35 -4.91 13.88
N GLY A 97 7.63 -4.10 14.89
CA GLY A 97 8.25 -4.56 16.14
C GLY A 97 9.74 -4.86 16.06
N VAL A 98 10.36 -4.76 14.87
CA VAL A 98 11.78 -5.11 14.70
C VAL A 98 12.62 -3.98 14.11
N ALA A 99 11.99 -2.87 13.70
CA ALA A 99 12.72 -1.74 13.15
C ALA A 99 13.52 -1.02 14.23
N ASP A 100 14.76 -0.63 13.88
CA ASP A 100 15.53 0.28 14.71
C ASP A 100 14.79 1.62 14.85
N PRO A 101 14.66 2.19 16.06
CA PRO A 101 13.92 3.43 16.26
C PRO A 101 14.40 4.61 15.40
N ASP A 102 15.70 4.75 15.20
CA ASP A 102 16.23 5.84 14.38
C ASP A 102 15.90 5.65 12.89
N ARG A 103 15.98 4.42 12.41
CA ARG A 103 15.61 4.10 11.03
C ARG A 103 14.10 4.31 10.81
N LEU A 104 13.30 3.87 11.77
CA LEU A 104 11.86 4.08 11.74
C LEU A 104 11.53 5.57 11.74
N ALA A 105 12.22 6.37 12.57
CA ALA A 105 12.04 7.81 12.61
C ALA A 105 12.34 8.45 11.26
N HIS A 106 13.37 8.00 10.56
CA HIS A 106 13.67 8.49 9.22
C HIS A 106 12.50 8.22 8.25
N TRP A 107 11.99 6.98 8.24
CA TRP A 107 10.86 6.64 7.38
C TRP A 107 9.61 7.45 7.71
N VAL A 108 9.32 7.62 8.99
CA VAL A 108 8.17 8.41 9.44
C VAL A 108 8.31 9.86 8.99
N ARG A 109 9.49 10.45 9.09
CA ARG A 109 9.74 11.81 8.59
C ARG A 109 9.50 11.91 7.09
N GLU A 110 9.99 10.93 6.32
CA GLU A 110 9.78 10.93 4.87
C GLU A 110 8.30 10.79 4.51
N ILE A 111 7.58 9.93 5.21
CA ILE A 111 6.13 9.79 5.03
C ILE A 111 5.44 11.13 5.35
N ALA A 112 5.80 11.76 6.46
CA ALA A 112 5.21 13.04 6.87
C ALA A 112 5.42 14.13 5.82
N LYS A 113 6.60 14.20 5.21
CA LYS A 113 6.88 15.15 4.13
C LYS A 113 5.95 14.94 2.93
N ARG A 114 5.76 13.68 2.53
CA ARG A 114 4.88 13.35 1.41
C ARG A 114 3.42 13.64 1.73
N LEU A 115 3.00 13.37 2.97
CA LEU A 115 1.64 13.68 3.41
C LEU A 115 1.39 15.18 3.40
N ALA A 116 2.35 16.00 3.83
CA ALA A 116 2.24 17.45 3.79
C ALA A 116 2.10 17.95 2.35
N ALA A 117 2.87 17.39 1.42
CA ALA A 117 2.78 17.76 0.01
C ALA A 117 1.42 17.39 -0.59
N LEU A 118 0.86 16.23 -0.23
CA LEU A 118 -0.47 15.82 -0.67
C LEU A 118 -1.55 16.74 -0.09
N GLU A 119 -1.45 17.09 1.19
CA GLU A 119 -2.40 17.98 1.84
C GLU A 119 -2.41 19.36 1.18
N ALA A 120 -1.24 19.86 0.79
CA ALA A 120 -1.13 21.11 0.06
C ALA A 120 -1.87 21.09 -1.29
N GLN A 121 -2.09 19.92 -1.85
CA GLN A 121 -2.86 19.71 -3.07
C GLN A 121 -4.33 19.37 -2.79
N GLY A 122 -4.75 19.39 -1.53
CA GLY A 122 -6.10 19.04 -1.14
C GLY A 122 -6.39 17.54 -1.11
N ILE A 123 -5.35 16.71 -1.09
CA ILE A 123 -5.49 15.26 -1.10
C ILE A 123 -5.36 14.73 0.32
N ARG A 124 -6.40 14.03 0.76
CA ARG A 124 -6.42 13.37 2.06
C ARG A 124 -5.96 11.93 1.88
N TYR A 125 -4.97 11.51 2.66
CA TYR A 125 -4.43 10.17 2.58
C TYR A 125 -4.08 9.68 3.98
N ALA A 126 -4.61 8.52 4.34
CA ALA A 126 -4.33 7.86 5.62
C ALA A 126 -3.32 6.73 5.37
N PRO A 127 -2.03 6.92 5.71
CA PRO A 127 -1.03 5.90 5.45
C PRO A 127 -1.26 4.66 6.31
N ARG A 128 -0.98 3.49 5.70
CA ARG A 128 -1.04 2.20 6.38
C ARG A 128 0.30 1.50 6.19
N ALA A 129 0.76 0.80 7.23
CA ALA A 129 2.06 0.14 7.19
C ALA A 129 2.19 -0.87 6.04
N GLU A 130 1.11 -1.58 5.72
CA GLU A 130 1.09 -2.54 4.61
C GLU A 130 1.03 -1.90 3.23
N LEU A 131 0.74 -0.61 3.15
CA LEU A 131 0.61 0.14 1.90
C LEU A 131 1.64 1.28 1.76
N VAL A 132 2.74 1.15 2.44
CA VAL A 132 3.94 1.97 2.26
C VAL A 132 5.07 1.02 1.92
N LEU A 133 5.75 1.26 0.80
CA LEU A 133 6.91 0.46 0.41
C LEU A 133 8.19 1.20 0.81
N VAL A 134 9.17 0.46 1.27
CA VAL A 134 10.47 1.03 1.66
C VAL A 134 11.61 0.22 1.07
N LYS A 135 12.69 0.92 0.75
CA LYS A 135 13.97 0.32 0.35
C LYS A 135 15.08 1.27 0.76
N GLY A 136 15.93 0.84 1.69
CA GLY A 136 16.95 1.73 2.25
C GLY A 136 16.29 2.96 2.87
N ARG A 137 16.60 4.14 2.36
CA ARG A 137 16.02 5.40 2.83
C ARG A 137 14.81 5.85 2.02
N SER A 138 14.52 5.17 0.93
CA SER A 138 13.43 5.53 0.02
C SER A 138 12.09 5.03 0.53
N VAL A 139 11.05 5.84 0.32
CA VAL A 139 9.67 5.54 0.75
C VAL A 139 8.73 5.83 -0.41
N TRP A 140 7.77 4.93 -0.63
CA TRP A 140 6.71 5.11 -1.63
C TRP A 140 5.35 4.89 -0.97
N LEU A 141 4.43 5.80 -1.23
CA LEU A 141 3.04 5.68 -0.80
C LEU A 141 2.22 5.01 -1.90
N VAL A 142 1.34 4.10 -1.50
CA VAL A 142 0.46 3.39 -2.43
C VAL A 142 -0.81 4.20 -2.67
N GLY A 143 -1.05 4.59 -3.91
CA GLY A 143 -2.33 5.09 -4.39
C GLY A 143 -2.94 6.33 -3.77
N PRO A 144 -2.17 7.42 -3.47
CA PRO A 144 -2.81 8.66 -3.05
C PRO A 144 -3.82 9.12 -4.09
N GLY A 145 -4.99 9.56 -3.66
CA GLY A 145 -6.09 9.97 -4.54
C GLY A 145 -7.19 8.93 -4.68
N LEU A 146 -6.92 7.66 -4.32
CA LEU A 146 -7.96 6.64 -4.32
C LEU A 146 -8.88 6.81 -3.11
N GLU A 147 -10.19 6.65 -3.34
CA GLU A 147 -11.20 6.89 -2.31
C GLU A 147 -11.02 6.04 -1.06
N ALA A 148 -10.70 4.78 -1.24
CA ALA A 148 -10.56 3.84 -0.12
C ALA A 148 -9.37 4.17 0.79
N LEU A 149 -8.42 4.95 0.31
CA LEU A 149 -7.20 5.30 1.05
C LEU A 149 -7.24 6.74 1.58
N ALA A 150 -8.34 7.47 1.33
CA ALA A 150 -8.53 8.81 1.87
C ALA A 150 -8.79 8.75 3.36
N GLY A 151 -8.24 9.71 4.09
CA GLY A 151 -8.45 9.80 5.53
C GLY A 151 -7.56 10.84 6.17
N GLU A 152 -7.62 10.92 7.50
CA GLU A 152 -6.81 11.88 8.25
C GLU A 152 -5.39 11.36 8.42
N ALA A 153 -4.44 12.12 7.94
CA ALA A 153 -3.04 11.71 7.88
C ALA A 153 -2.40 11.58 9.27
N ALA A 154 -2.56 12.57 10.14
CA ALA A 154 -1.83 12.59 11.41
C ALA A 154 -2.20 11.45 12.36
N PRO A 155 -3.49 11.16 12.62
CA PRO A 155 -3.85 9.99 13.43
C PRO A 155 -3.37 8.68 12.80
N ALA A 156 -3.48 8.54 11.49
CA ALA A 156 -3.04 7.32 10.80
C ALA A 156 -1.52 7.14 10.91
N LEU A 157 -0.76 8.22 10.79
CA LEU A 157 0.69 8.18 10.93
C LEU A 157 1.10 7.78 12.35
N LEU A 158 0.39 8.28 13.36
CA LEU A 158 0.63 7.91 14.75
C LEU A 158 0.41 6.40 14.96
N GLU A 159 -0.71 5.87 14.46
CA GLU A 159 -1.01 4.44 14.57
C GLU A 159 0.04 3.58 13.86
N LEU A 160 0.44 4.00 12.66
CA LEU A 160 1.47 3.33 11.88
C LEU A 160 2.78 3.27 12.68
N ALA A 161 3.20 4.40 13.25
CA ALA A 161 4.44 4.48 14.02
C ALA A 161 4.38 3.60 15.28
N ARG A 162 3.24 3.59 15.96
CA ARG A 162 3.05 2.73 17.14
C ARG A 162 3.16 1.25 16.78
N LEU A 163 2.50 0.85 15.71
CA LEU A 163 2.55 -0.53 15.24
C LEU A 163 3.98 -0.96 14.94
N LEU A 164 4.72 -0.11 14.25
CA LEU A 164 6.08 -0.43 13.82
C LEU A 164 7.08 -0.40 14.98
N ALA A 165 6.95 0.55 15.89
CA ALA A 165 7.81 0.62 17.07
C ALA A 165 7.53 -0.54 18.04
N GLY A 166 6.26 -0.97 18.12
CA GLY A 166 5.87 -2.08 18.99
C GLY A 166 6.32 -1.87 20.43
N PRO A 167 7.02 -2.85 21.04
CA PRO A 167 7.49 -2.73 22.41
C PRO A 167 8.52 -1.62 22.64
N ARG A 168 9.10 -1.07 21.57
CA ARG A 168 10.07 0.04 21.65
C ARG A 168 9.44 1.41 21.47
N TRP A 169 8.11 1.51 21.56
CA TRP A 169 7.39 2.78 21.40
C TRP A 169 7.91 3.88 22.31
N GLU A 170 8.23 3.55 23.58
CA GLU A 170 8.72 4.53 24.53
C GLU A 170 10.08 5.11 24.13
N GLU A 171 10.85 4.41 23.33
CA GLU A 171 12.16 4.85 22.84
C GLU A 171 12.06 5.61 21.50
N PHE A 172 10.86 5.66 20.89
CA PHE A 172 10.71 6.25 19.57
C PHE A 172 10.88 7.77 19.59
N PRO A 173 11.85 8.31 18.82
CA PRO A 173 12.20 9.75 18.93
C PRO A 173 11.08 10.72 18.59
N LEU A 174 10.14 10.34 17.72
CA LEU A 174 9.06 11.21 17.25
C LEU A 174 7.74 10.98 18.01
N ARG A 175 7.75 10.17 19.04
CA ARG A 175 6.54 9.80 19.78
C ARG A 175 5.69 11.00 20.21
N ASP A 176 6.30 11.96 20.89
CA ASP A 176 5.57 13.11 21.42
C ASP A 176 5.09 14.06 20.33
N VAL A 177 5.90 14.25 19.28
CA VAL A 177 5.52 15.07 18.13
C VAL A 177 4.31 14.49 17.43
N LEU A 178 4.29 13.18 17.16
CA LEU A 178 3.19 12.52 16.51
C LEU A 178 1.92 12.58 17.35
N ALA A 179 2.04 12.39 18.65
CA ALA A 179 0.89 12.47 19.56
C ALA A 179 0.25 13.86 19.53
N ARG A 180 1.06 14.92 19.51
CA ARG A 180 0.54 16.30 19.39
C ARG A 180 -0.11 16.55 18.05
N LEU A 181 0.53 16.14 16.97
CA LEU A 181 -0.04 16.30 15.63
C LEU A 181 -1.39 15.59 15.50
N ALA A 182 -1.52 14.40 16.06
CA ALA A 182 -2.78 13.65 16.03
C ALA A 182 -3.89 14.34 16.80
N ARG A 183 -3.55 15.19 17.80
CA ARG A 183 -4.53 15.99 18.53
C ARG A 183 -4.82 17.34 17.86
N GLY A 184 -4.21 17.61 16.74
CA GLY A 184 -4.41 18.89 16.04
C GLY A 184 -3.54 20.05 16.54
N GLU A 185 -2.46 19.72 17.24
CA GLU A 185 -1.55 20.73 17.78
C GLU A 185 -0.36 21.03 16.86
#